data_a66bb29d04e930c466447a65e11cd6c2
#
_entry.id   a66bb29d04e930c466447a65e11cd6c2
#
_cell.length_a   1.000
_cell.length_b   1.000
_cell.length_c   1.000
_cell.angle_alpha   90.00
_cell.angle_beta   90.00
_cell.angle_gamma   90.00
#
_symmetry.space_group_name_H-M   'P 1'
#
loop_
_entity.id
_entity.type
_entity.pdbx_description
1 polymer ?
#
loop_
_entity_poly.entity_id
_entity_poly.type
_entity_poly.pdbx_seq_one_letter_code
_entity_poly.pdbx_strand_id
1 'polypeptide(L)'
;MAAVTRGYLRVRVEGRERLPPGPAIYCFNHLSWVDPFILMAILPMRPRLYFFGPKEEDMGVGGRNRVMHWTGATIPYKPGKKDLLEATRRVGVVIGSGGVIAIAGEGRIGPVESSLLALNDGPAYFALRSRVPLVPIAINGTSWLAFGRRVRVRIGEPIKGDGRPDRVSLMALTVRLHADLLRLLADGPAPRRPGPVGRWLSDRFNDWPEGSRQAALAAALRGPMKVVDPLGDPLEPSAEAVDASAQPVS
;
A
#
# COMPACT_ATOMS: atom_id res chain seq x y z
N MET A 1 3.86 4.70 -19.37
CA MET A 1 4.16 4.45 -17.95
C MET A 1 4.43 2.97 -17.68
N ALA A 2 3.50 2.02 -17.96
CA ALA A 2 3.70 0.58 -17.67
C ALA A 2 4.96 -0.03 -18.32
N ALA A 3 5.29 0.32 -19.57
CA ALA A 3 6.50 -0.14 -20.25
C ALA A 3 7.78 0.39 -19.58
N VAL A 4 7.80 1.66 -19.18
CA VAL A 4 8.93 2.28 -18.48
C VAL A 4 9.14 1.64 -17.11
N THR A 5 8.06 1.43 -16.34
CA THR A 5 8.12 0.76 -15.04
C THR A 5 8.65 -0.67 -15.16
N ARG A 6 8.18 -1.44 -16.16
CA ARG A 6 8.63 -2.82 -16.40
C ARG A 6 10.07 -2.89 -16.97
N GLY A 7 10.51 -1.89 -17.71
CA GLY A 7 11.89 -1.81 -18.22
C GLY A 7 12.90 -1.40 -17.15
N TYR A 8 12.47 -0.59 -16.17
CA TYR A 8 13.34 -0.10 -15.11
C TYR A 8 13.32 -0.97 -13.85
N LEU A 9 12.18 -1.57 -13.52
CA LEU A 9 11.97 -2.39 -12.32
C LEU A 9 11.60 -3.83 -12.69
N ARG A 10 12.03 -4.78 -11.87
CA ARG A 10 11.61 -6.19 -11.97
C ARG A 10 10.42 -6.42 -11.04
N VAL A 11 9.21 -6.19 -11.54
CA VAL A 11 8.00 -6.31 -10.74
C VAL A 11 7.48 -7.75 -10.78
N ARG A 12 7.33 -8.37 -9.61
CA ARG A 12 6.65 -9.65 -9.40
C ARG A 12 5.33 -9.41 -8.70
N VAL A 13 4.26 -9.98 -9.24
CA VAL A 13 2.90 -9.87 -8.69
C VAL A 13 2.41 -11.24 -8.31
N GLU A 14 1.87 -11.38 -7.09
CA GLU A 14 1.29 -12.60 -6.53
C GLU A 14 -0.14 -12.31 -6.06
N GLY A 15 -1.06 -13.26 -6.23
CA GLY A 15 -2.46 -13.14 -5.79
C GLY A 15 -3.35 -12.32 -6.73
N ARG A 16 -2.97 -12.14 -8.00
CA ARG A 16 -3.76 -11.36 -8.97
C ARG A 16 -5.16 -11.93 -9.21
N GLU A 17 -5.30 -13.24 -9.10
CA GLU A 17 -6.54 -14.00 -9.20
C GLU A 17 -7.55 -13.69 -8.09
N ARG A 18 -7.11 -13.06 -7.00
CA ARG A 18 -7.94 -12.65 -5.85
C ARG A 18 -8.65 -11.32 -6.07
N LEU A 19 -8.31 -10.60 -7.13
CA LEU A 19 -8.93 -9.31 -7.42
C LEU A 19 -10.41 -9.49 -7.75
N PRO A 20 -11.32 -8.79 -7.05
CA PRO A 20 -12.74 -8.84 -7.38
C PRO A 20 -13.00 -8.30 -8.80
N PRO A 21 -13.95 -8.87 -9.54
CA PRO A 21 -14.28 -8.41 -10.90
C PRO A 21 -15.05 -7.07 -10.92
N GLY A 22 -15.51 -6.60 -9.76
CA GLY A 22 -16.33 -5.39 -9.60
C GLY A 22 -15.68 -4.33 -8.71
N PRO A 23 -16.47 -3.37 -8.23
CA PRO A 23 -16.01 -2.28 -7.39
C PRO A 23 -15.44 -2.81 -6.07
N ALA A 24 -14.36 -2.18 -5.61
CA ALA A 24 -13.66 -2.57 -4.38
C ALA A 24 -12.87 -1.39 -3.81
N ILE A 25 -12.48 -1.51 -2.55
CA ILE A 25 -11.46 -0.65 -1.93
C ILE A 25 -10.16 -1.46 -1.85
N TYR A 26 -9.09 -0.96 -2.44
CA TYR A 26 -7.76 -1.52 -2.31
C TYR A 26 -7.00 -0.72 -1.27
N CYS A 27 -6.49 -1.39 -0.23
CA CYS A 27 -5.62 -0.75 0.75
C CYS A 27 -4.19 -1.23 0.55
N PHE A 28 -3.25 -0.31 0.39
CA PHE A 28 -1.85 -0.63 0.21
C PHE A 28 -0.96 0.12 1.20
N ASN A 29 0.20 -0.46 1.54
CA ASN A 29 1.26 0.23 2.26
C ASN A 29 2.00 1.18 1.31
N HIS A 30 2.49 2.30 1.82
CA HIS A 30 3.10 3.35 1.01
C HIS A 30 4.56 3.56 1.37
N LEU A 31 5.47 3.19 0.48
CA LEU A 31 6.91 3.29 0.67
C LEU A 31 7.56 4.37 -0.20
N SER A 32 6.91 4.74 -1.31
CA SER A 32 7.50 5.67 -2.28
C SER A 32 6.46 6.29 -3.20
N TRP A 33 6.77 7.46 -3.73
CA TRP A 33 5.97 8.13 -4.76
C TRP A 33 5.64 7.25 -5.97
N VAL A 34 6.43 6.21 -6.22
CA VAL A 34 6.25 5.31 -7.38
C VAL A 34 5.15 4.27 -7.17
N ASP A 35 4.72 4.00 -5.93
CA ASP A 35 3.75 2.93 -5.62
C ASP A 35 2.45 3.05 -6.42
N PRO A 36 1.80 4.22 -6.53
CA PRO A 36 0.60 4.37 -7.37
C PRO A 36 0.85 4.01 -8.84
N PHE A 37 2.01 4.37 -9.38
CA PHE A 37 2.36 4.06 -10.78
C PHE A 37 2.62 2.57 -11.00
N ILE A 38 3.19 1.89 -10.00
CA ILE A 38 3.33 0.43 -10.03
C ILE A 38 1.95 -0.22 -10.02
N LEU A 39 1.06 0.20 -9.13
CA LEU A 39 -0.31 -0.31 -9.09
C LEU A 39 -1.04 -0.09 -10.41
N MET A 40 -0.95 1.10 -11.02
CA MET A 40 -1.51 1.36 -12.35
C MET A 40 -0.91 0.48 -13.46
N ALA A 41 0.36 0.10 -13.33
CA ALA A 41 1.03 -0.72 -14.34
C ALA A 41 0.70 -2.21 -14.24
N ILE A 42 0.32 -2.70 -13.06
CA ILE A 42 0.09 -4.13 -12.80
C ILE A 42 -1.38 -4.51 -12.68
N LEU A 43 -2.23 -3.60 -12.19
CA LEU A 43 -3.65 -3.86 -12.02
C LEU A 43 -4.40 -3.84 -13.36
N PRO A 44 -5.53 -4.53 -13.48
CA PRO A 44 -6.35 -4.50 -14.68
C PRO A 44 -6.80 -3.07 -15.02
N MET A 45 -6.94 -2.75 -16.29
CA MET A 45 -7.48 -1.46 -16.72
C MET A 45 -8.98 -1.32 -16.43
N ARG A 46 -9.66 -2.44 -16.22
CA ARG A 46 -11.07 -2.51 -15.82
C ARG A 46 -11.22 -3.50 -14.68
N PRO A 47 -11.94 -3.14 -13.61
CA PRO A 47 -12.55 -1.83 -13.31
C PRO A 47 -11.52 -0.70 -13.24
N ARG A 48 -11.94 0.56 -13.54
CA ARG A 48 -11.04 1.71 -13.51
C ARG A 48 -10.59 2.02 -12.09
N LEU A 49 -9.27 2.17 -11.93
CA LEU A 49 -8.62 2.44 -10.64
C LEU A 49 -8.53 3.95 -10.39
N TYR A 50 -8.89 4.38 -9.18
CA TYR A 50 -8.74 5.74 -8.69
C TYR A 50 -7.95 5.74 -7.39
N PHE A 51 -7.07 6.72 -7.20
CA PHE A 51 -6.28 6.88 -5.98
C PHE A 51 -6.90 7.96 -5.10
N PHE A 52 -7.13 7.58 -3.83
CA PHE A 52 -7.63 8.49 -2.82
C PHE A 52 -6.46 9.03 -1.99
N GLY A 53 -6.39 10.35 -1.79
CA GLY A 53 -5.54 10.93 -0.78
C GLY A 53 -4.58 12.05 -1.16
N PRO A 54 -4.20 12.31 -2.43
CA PRO A 54 -3.38 13.48 -2.70
C PRO A 54 -4.11 14.75 -2.27
N LYS A 55 -3.49 15.57 -1.44
CA LYS A 55 -4.02 16.87 -1.04
C LYS A 55 -4.16 17.76 -2.27
N GLU A 56 -5.23 18.55 -2.37
CA GLU A 56 -5.43 19.47 -3.51
C GLU A 56 -4.30 20.49 -3.65
N GLU A 57 -3.75 20.97 -2.54
CA GLU A 57 -2.61 21.90 -2.51
C GLU A 57 -1.36 21.29 -3.16
N ASP A 58 -1.15 20.00 -3.03
CA ASP A 58 -0.01 19.29 -3.61
C ASP A 58 -0.19 19.03 -5.11
N MET A 59 -1.40 19.14 -5.64
CA MET A 59 -1.69 18.91 -7.07
C MET A 59 -1.13 20.00 -7.98
N GLY A 60 -0.98 21.21 -7.46
CA GLY A 60 -0.39 22.35 -8.18
C GLY A 60 1.12 22.47 -7.99
N VAL A 61 1.70 21.82 -6.97
CA VAL A 61 3.09 21.98 -6.56
C VAL A 61 3.84 20.66 -6.73
N GLY A 62 4.85 20.66 -7.59
CA GLY A 62 5.71 19.50 -7.83
C GLY A 62 5.24 18.56 -8.94
N GLY A 63 6.20 17.96 -9.64
CA GLY A 63 5.98 17.16 -10.86
C GLY A 63 5.17 15.89 -10.65
N ARG A 64 5.28 15.24 -9.46
CA ARG A 64 4.62 13.97 -9.15
C ARG A 64 3.09 14.08 -9.15
N ASN A 65 2.55 15.10 -8.48
CA ASN A 65 1.12 15.28 -8.31
C ASN A 65 0.47 15.75 -9.60
N ARG A 66 1.16 16.56 -10.41
CA ARG A 66 0.70 16.94 -11.75
C ARG A 66 0.53 15.72 -12.67
N VAL A 67 1.46 14.75 -12.61
CA VAL A 67 1.35 13.51 -13.40
C VAL A 67 0.16 12.69 -12.92
N MET A 68 -0.05 12.53 -11.62
CA MET A 68 -1.22 11.83 -11.07
C MET A 68 -2.53 12.55 -11.43
N HIS A 69 -2.57 13.87 -11.31
CA HIS A 69 -3.74 14.68 -11.69
C HIS A 69 -4.06 14.53 -13.19
N TRP A 70 -3.05 14.58 -14.03
CA TRP A 70 -3.21 14.41 -15.49
C TRP A 70 -3.81 13.06 -15.88
N THR A 71 -3.61 12.00 -15.09
CA THR A 71 -4.26 10.69 -15.34
C THR A 71 -5.78 10.73 -15.14
N GLY A 72 -6.32 11.73 -14.47
CA GLY A 72 -7.73 11.80 -14.06
C GLY A 72 -8.16 10.68 -13.12
N ALA A 73 -7.19 9.99 -12.50
CA ALA A 73 -7.42 8.83 -11.64
C ALA A 73 -7.20 9.18 -10.15
N THR A 74 -7.49 10.41 -9.73
CA THR A 74 -7.31 10.85 -8.35
C THR A 74 -8.60 11.37 -7.76
N ILE A 75 -8.81 11.08 -6.47
CA ILE A 75 -9.84 11.68 -5.63
C ILE A 75 -9.09 12.51 -4.59
N PRO A 76 -8.95 13.83 -4.80
CA PRO A 76 -8.23 14.68 -3.87
C PRO A 76 -8.97 14.75 -2.54
N TYR A 77 -8.20 14.76 -1.46
CA TYR A 77 -8.70 14.86 -0.10
C TYR A 77 -7.78 15.75 0.74
N LYS A 78 -8.37 16.76 1.37
CA LYS A 78 -7.72 17.60 2.36
C LYS A 78 -8.37 17.35 3.73
N PRO A 79 -7.59 17.11 4.79
CA PRO A 79 -8.16 16.90 6.13
C PRO A 79 -9.03 18.08 6.58
N GLY A 80 -10.33 17.83 6.81
CA GLY A 80 -11.31 18.82 7.25
C GLY A 80 -12.74 18.30 7.06
N LYS A 81 -13.70 18.81 7.88
CA LYS A 81 -15.09 18.29 7.86
C LYS A 81 -15.78 18.44 6.50
N LYS A 82 -15.61 19.59 5.82
CA LYS A 82 -16.24 19.84 4.52
C LYS A 82 -15.66 18.94 3.44
N ASP A 83 -14.35 18.78 3.43
CA ASP A 83 -13.65 17.96 2.44
C ASP A 83 -13.92 16.47 2.61
N LEU A 84 -14.13 16.01 3.85
CA LEU A 84 -14.49 14.61 4.11
C LEU A 84 -15.85 14.23 3.50
N LEU A 85 -16.83 15.12 3.59
CA LEU A 85 -18.16 14.90 2.99
C LEU A 85 -18.06 14.84 1.45
N GLU A 86 -17.35 15.77 0.85
CA GLU A 86 -17.17 15.80 -0.60
C GLU A 86 -16.34 14.61 -1.09
N ALA A 87 -15.26 14.27 -0.41
CA ALA A 87 -14.46 13.08 -0.71
C ALA A 87 -15.30 11.79 -0.59
N THR A 88 -16.15 11.69 0.44
CA THR A 88 -17.07 10.55 0.61
C THR A 88 -18.07 10.45 -0.54
N ARG A 89 -18.60 11.60 -1.00
CA ARG A 89 -19.51 11.65 -2.15
C ARG A 89 -18.80 11.18 -3.42
N ARG A 90 -17.59 11.68 -3.69
CA ARG A 90 -16.78 11.28 -4.86
C ARG A 90 -16.45 9.78 -4.84
N VAL A 91 -16.10 9.24 -3.67
CA VAL A 91 -15.91 7.78 -3.48
C VAL A 91 -17.19 7.03 -3.86
N GLY A 92 -18.36 7.48 -3.36
CA GLY A 92 -19.65 6.88 -3.70
C GLY A 92 -19.95 6.87 -5.20
N VAL A 93 -19.66 7.97 -5.90
CA VAL A 93 -19.82 8.07 -7.36
C VAL A 93 -18.91 7.08 -8.10
N VAL A 94 -17.63 6.99 -7.72
CA VAL A 94 -16.69 6.06 -8.35
C VAL A 94 -17.12 4.61 -8.14
N ILE A 95 -17.45 4.23 -6.91
CA ILE A 95 -17.92 2.87 -6.59
C ILE A 95 -19.23 2.57 -7.31
N GLY A 96 -20.19 3.50 -7.31
CA GLY A 96 -21.48 3.36 -8.00
C GLY A 96 -21.35 3.21 -9.52
N SER A 97 -20.29 3.76 -10.11
CA SER A 97 -19.95 3.56 -11.54
C SER A 97 -19.13 2.28 -11.81
N GLY A 98 -18.95 1.43 -10.81
CA GLY A 98 -18.19 0.18 -10.94
C GLY A 98 -16.68 0.34 -10.83
N GLY A 99 -16.18 1.51 -10.39
CA GLY A 99 -14.75 1.77 -10.23
C GLY A 99 -14.16 1.20 -8.95
N VAL A 100 -12.84 1.19 -8.87
CA VAL A 100 -12.05 0.73 -7.72
C VAL A 100 -11.28 1.90 -7.13
N ILE A 101 -11.16 1.95 -5.82
CA ILE A 101 -10.42 2.99 -5.12
C ILE A 101 -9.23 2.41 -4.38
N ALA A 102 -8.03 2.89 -4.69
CA ALA A 102 -6.81 2.56 -3.96
C ALA A 102 -6.50 3.64 -2.92
N ILE A 103 -6.23 3.22 -1.70
CA ILE A 103 -5.94 4.08 -0.56
C ILE A 103 -4.65 3.62 0.10
N ALA A 104 -3.72 4.54 0.32
CA ALA A 104 -2.57 4.29 1.18
C ALA A 104 -3.05 4.24 2.63
N GLY A 105 -3.05 3.05 3.24
CA GLY A 105 -3.65 2.82 4.56
C GLY A 105 -3.01 3.64 5.67
N GLU A 106 -1.71 3.87 5.59
CA GLU A 106 -0.91 4.64 6.55
C GLU A 106 -1.12 6.16 6.42
N GLY A 107 -1.67 6.65 5.29
CA GLY A 107 -1.86 8.06 5.01
C GLY A 107 -0.57 8.87 4.82
N ARG A 108 0.58 8.21 4.86
CA ARG A 108 1.92 8.79 4.67
C ARG A 108 2.91 7.74 4.17
N ILE A 109 4.07 8.18 3.71
CA ILE A 109 5.16 7.28 3.33
C ILE A 109 5.76 6.62 4.57
N GLY A 110 5.80 5.29 4.57
CA GLY A 110 6.46 4.48 5.59
C GLY A 110 7.99 4.54 5.44
N PRO A 111 8.75 4.61 6.57
CA PRO A 111 10.19 4.78 6.51
C PRO A 111 10.97 3.50 6.17
N VAL A 112 10.38 2.33 6.38
CA VAL A 112 11.10 1.06 6.36
C VAL A 112 10.40 0.03 5.48
N GLU A 113 11.17 -0.67 4.65
CA GLU A 113 10.70 -1.84 3.88
C GLU A 113 10.18 -2.93 4.82
N SER A 114 9.14 -3.62 4.38
CA SER A 114 8.53 -4.73 5.12
C SER A 114 7.98 -4.36 6.50
N SER A 115 7.87 -3.08 6.82
CA SER A 115 7.17 -2.57 8.00
C SER A 115 5.86 -1.92 7.61
N LEU A 116 4.94 -1.83 8.54
CA LEU A 116 3.66 -1.19 8.36
C LEU A 116 3.40 -0.26 9.55
N LEU A 117 3.08 0.99 9.27
CA LEU A 117 2.63 1.93 10.28
C LEU A 117 1.17 1.64 10.66
N ALA A 118 0.69 2.28 11.73
CA ALA A 118 -0.73 2.22 12.07
C ALA A 118 -1.60 2.68 10.90
N LEU A 119 -2.64 1.92 10.61
CA LEU A 119 -3.58 2.25 9.54
C LEU A 119 -4.62 3.26 10.02
N ASN A 120 -5.03 4.14 9.10
CA ASN A 120 -6.20 4.96 9.26
C ASN A 120 -7.47 4.15 8.99
N ASP A 121 -8.59 4.53 9.60
CA ASP A 121 -9.87 3.84 9.41
C ASP A 121 -10.52 4.11 8.05
N GLY A 122 -9.98 5.00 7.24
CA GLY A 122 -10.53 5.40 5.94
C GLY A 122 -10.83 4.24 4.99
N PRO A 123 -9.91 3.30 4.74
CA PRO A 123 -10.17 2.14 3.88
C PRO A 123 -11.33 1.27 4.39
N ALA A 124 -11.36 0.98 5.70
CA ALA A 124 -12.44 0.21 6.34
C ALA A 124 -13.78 0.97 6.27
N TYR A 125 -13.77 2.27 6.54
CA TYR A 125 -14.97 3.11 6.47
C TYR A 125 -15.60 3.08 5.07
N PHE A 126 -14.81 3.30 4.02
CA PHE A 126 -15.33 3.29 2.66
C PHE A 126 -15.81 1.91 2.22
N ALA A 127 -15.13 0.83 2.61
CA ALA A 127 -15.56 -0.53 2.32
C ALA A 127 -16.92 -0.85 2.95
N LEU A 128 -17.08 -0.59 4.25
CA LEU A 128 -18.33 -0.81 4.99
C LEU A 128 -19.46 0.09 4.45
N ARG A 129 -19.20 1.38 4.27
CA ARG A 129 -20.20 2.34 3.79
C ARG A 129 -20.71 1.99 2.40
N SER A 130 -19.84 1.55 1.52
CA SER A 130 -20.18 1.22 0.13
C SER A 130 -20.55 -0.25 -0.06
N ARG A 131 -20.42 -1.09 0.97
CA ARG A 131 -20.67 -2.54 0.95
C ARG A 131 -19.89 -3.25 -0.16
N VAL A 132 -18.61 -2.89 -0.31
CA VAL A 132 -17.71 -3.49 -1.29
C VAL A 132 -16.54 -4.19 -0.60
N PRO A 133 -15.88 -5.16 -1.25
CA PRO A 133 -14.71 -5.83 -0.69
C PRO A 133 -13.58 -4.85 -0.40
N LEU A 134 -12.85 -5.11 0.70
CA LEU A 134 -11.60 -4.46 1.06
C LEU A 134 -10.45 -5.42 0.74
N VAL A 135 -9.55 -5.03 -0.17
CA VAL A 135 -8.45 -5.88 -0.64
C VAL A 135 -7.12 -5.36 -0.12
N PRO A 136 -6.40 -6.12 0.72
CA PRO A 136 -5.06 -5.75 1.13
C PRO A 136 -4.05 -5.97 0.00
N ILE A 137 -3.19 -4.99 -0.26
CA ILE A 137 -2.12 -5.06 -1.26
C ILE A 137 -0.80 -4.63 -0.62
N ALA A 138 0.14 -5.55 -0.50
CA ALA A 138 1.47 -5.27 0.03
C ALA A 138 2.47 -4.98 -1.10
N ILE A 139 3.23 -3.91 -0.95
CA ILE A 139 4.28 -3.47 -1.87
C ILE A 139 5.61 -3.48 -1.12
N ASN A 140 6.61 -4.15 -1.66
CA ASN A 140 7.97 -4.18 -1.16
C ASN A 140 8.96 -3.86 -2.29
N GLY A 141 10.08 -3.22 -1.96
CA GLY A 141 11.15 -2.93 -2.89
C GLY A 141 11.13 -1.54 -3.50
N THR A 142 10.26 -0.65 -3.03
CA THR A 142 10.07 0.69 -3.62
C THR A 142 10.63 1.85 -2.80
N SER A 143 11.08 1.64 -1.56
CA SER A 143 11.64 2.70 -0.70
C SER A 143 12.76 3.47 -1.40
N TRP A 144 13.62 2.75 -2.13
CA TRP A 144 14.72 3.32 -2.90
C TRP A 144 14.76 2.72 -4.28
N LEU A 145 14.57 3.55 -5.30
CA LEU A 145 14.60 3.10 -6.68
C LEU A 145 16.03 2.86 -7.17
N ALA A 146 16.21 1.78 -7.92
CA ALA A 146 17.44 1.49 -8.64
C ALA A 146 17.09 0.68 -9.91
N PHE A 147 17.90 0.78 -10.94
CA PHE A 147 17.72 -0.02 -12.16
C PHE A 147 17.77 -1.52 -11.85
N GLY A 148 16.83 -2.27 -12.38
CA GLY A 148 16.69 -3.70 -12.14
C GLY A 148 16.26 -4.08 -10.71
N ARG A 149 15.82 -3.10 -9.89
CA ARG A 149 15.29 -3.36 -8.54
C ARG A 149 14.14 -4.34 -8.60
N ARG A 150 14.19 -5.34 -7.73
CA ARG A 150 13.07 -6.27 -7.54
C ARG A 150 12.01 -5.59 -6.68
N VAL A 151 10.82 -5.47 -7.24
CA VAL A 151 9.61 -5.02 -6.54
C VAL A 151 8.67 -6.20 -6.45
N ARG A 152 8.16 -6.46 -5.25
CA ARG A 152 7.19 -7.52 -5.02
C ARG A 152 5.88 -6.89 -4.62
N VAL A 153 4.82 -7.25 -5.32
CA VAL A 153 3.45 -6.87 -4.98
C VAL A 153 2.66 -8.13 -4.68
N ARG A 154 2.09 -8.20 -3.49
CA ARG A 154 1.23 -9.30 -3.06
C ARG A 154 -0.19 -8.80 -2.82
N ILE A 155 -1.14 -9.46 -3.44
CA ILE A 155 -2.56 -9.17 -3.29
C ILE A 155 -3.14 -10.24 -2.36
N GLY A 156 -3.76 -9.81 -1.26
CA GLY A 156 -4.37 -10.70 -0.29
C GLY A 156 -5.80 -11.05 -0.63
N GLU A 157 -6.41 -11.90 0.22
CA GLU A 157 -7.81 -12.26 0.09
C GLU A 157 -8.71 -11.05 0.35
N PRO A 158 -9.77 -10.85 -0.45
CA PRO A 158 -10.73 -9.79 -0.21
C PRO A 158 -11.46 -10.00 1.14
N ILE A 159 -11.47 -8.97 1.95
CA ILE A 159 -12.22 -8.93 3.20
C ILE A 159 -13.60 -8.37 2.89
N LYS A 160 -14.67 -9.03 3.35
CA LYS A 160 -16.03 -8.54 3.11
C LYS A 160 -16.26 -7.20 3.80
N GLY A 161 -16.81 -6.25 3.05
CA GLY A 161 -17.26 -4.94 3.53
C GLY A 161 -18.75 -4.94 3.88
N ASP A 162 -19.25 -6.00 4.51
CA ASP A 162 -20.65 -6.18 4.89
C ASP A 162 -20.83 -5.81 6.37
N GLY A 163 -21.45 -4.72 6.63
CA GLY A 163 -21.68 -4.23 7.99
C GLY A 163 -22.07 -2.76 8.01
N ARG A 164 -22.32 -2.25 9.21
CA ARG A 164 -22.50 -0.81 9.40
C ARG A 164 -21.15 -0.18 9.70
N PRO A 165 -20.89 1.04 9.24
CA PRO A 165 -19.64 1.75 9.54
C PRO A 165 -19.69 2.35 10.97
N ASP A 166 -20.02 1.49 11.97
CA ASP A 166 -19.92 1.85 13.38
C ASP A 166 -18.50 1.65 13.90
N ARG A 167 -18.22 2.16 15.10
CA ARG A 167 -16.88 2.16 15.69
C ARG A 167 -16.31 0.74 15.85
N VAL A 168 -17.14 -0.21 16.23
CA VAL A 168 -16.72 -1.60 16.50
C VAL A 168 -16.35 -2.29 15.18
N SER A 169 -17.22 -2.19 14.19
CA SER A 169 -16.99 -2.76 12.85
C SER A 169 -15.77 -2.14 12.16
N LEU A 170 -15.59 -0.82 12.28
CA LEU A 170 -14.42 -0.12 11.74
C LEU A 170 -13.13 -0.63 12.38
N MET A 171 -13.07 -0.68 13.70
CA MET A 171 -11.89 -1.16 14.42
C MET A 171 -11.57 -2.62 14.08
N ALA A 172 -12.57 -3.50 14.08
CA ALA A 172 -12.38 -4.92 13.74
C ALA A 172 -11.85 -5.10 12.31
N LEU A 173 -12.41 -4.35 11.35
CA LEU A 173 -11.96 -4.43 9.95
C LEU A 173 -10.57 -3.84 9.75
N THR A 174 -10.25 -2.73 10.42
CA THR A 174 -8.92 -2.10 10.38
C THR A 174 -7.85 -3.02 10.98
N VAL A 175 -8.12 -3.66 12.13
CA VAL A 175 -7.21 -4.63 12.77
C VAL A 175 -6.97 -5.83 11.86
N ARG A 176 -8.03 -6.40 11.28
CA ARG A 176 -7.90 -7.50 10.33
C ARG A 176 -7.09 -7.11 9.10
N LEU A 177 -7.39 -5.96 8.51
CA LEU A 177 -6.63 -5.42 7.37
C LEU A 177 -5.15 -5.25 7.69
N HIS A 178 -4.84 -4.72 8.87
CA HIS A 178 -3.47 -4.52 9.33
C HIS A 178 -2.73 -5.86 9.44
N ALA A 179 -3.34 -6.87 10.09
CA ALA A 179 -2.77 -8.20 10.21
C ALA A 179 -2.54 -8.88 8.85
N ASP A 180 -3.50 -8.73 7.91
CA ASP A 180 -3.36 -9.28 6.56
C ASP A 180 -2.24 -8.59 5.78
N LEU A 181 -2.10 -7.26 5.88
CA LEU A 181 -0.99 -6.53 5.26
C LEU A 181 0.37 -6.93 5.85
N LEU A 182 0.48 -7.09 7.17
CA LEU A 182 1.72 -7.55 7.81
C LEU A 182 2.13 -8.94 7.30
N ARG A 183 1.19 -9.89 7.20
CA ARG A 183 1.45 -11.21 6.62
C ARG A 183 1.91 -11.15 5.17
N LEU A 184 1.33 -10.28 4.37
CA LEU A 184 1.73 -10.07 2.99
C LEU A 184 3.10 -9.37 2.86
N LEU A 185 3.49 -8.55 3.83
CA LEU A 185 4.78 -7.86 3.88
C LEU A 185 5.92 -8.78 4.34
N ALA A 186 5.61 -9.88 5.03
CA ALA A 186 6.61 -10.84 5.47
C ALA A 186 7.43 -11.36 4.27
N ASP A 187 8.70 -11.70 4.50
CA ASP A 187 9.63 -12.22 3.49
C ASP A 187 9.83 -11.31 2.26
N GLY A 188 9.68 -10.01 2.48
CA GLY A 188 9.97 -9.01 1.45
C GLY A 188 11.44 -9.03 1.02
N PRO A 189 11.76 -8.51 -0.19
CA PRO A 189 13.15 -8.40 -0.62
C PRO A 189 13.94 -7.51 0.32
N ALA A 190 15.15 -7.95 0.65
CA ALA A 190 16.03 -7.19 1.54
C ALA A 190 16.23 -5.74 1.05
N PRO A 191 16.23 -4.75 1.95
CA PRO A 191 16.58 -3.39 1.62
C PRO A 191 17.95 -3.34 0.94
N ARG A 192 18.10 -2.52 -0.09
CA ARG A 192 19.38 -2.29 -0.77
C ARG A 192 19.77 -0.84 -0.63
N ARG A 193 21.07 -0.59 -0.53
CA ARG A 193 21.61 0.77 -0.60
C ARG A 193 21.15 1.45 -1.89
N PRO A 194 20.61 2.66 -1.83
CA PRO A 194 20.24 3.39 -3.02
C PRO A 194 21.51 3.81 -3.78
N GLY A 195 21.50 3.62 -5.11
CA GLY A 195 22.46 4.26 -5.98
C GLY A 195 22.21 5.78 -6.05
N PRO A 196 23.15 6.58 -6.61
CA PRO A 196 23.04 8.03 -6.66
C PRO A 196 21.76 8.52 -7.36
N VAL A 197 21.39 7.92 -8.48
CA VAL A 197 20.18 8.27 -9.24
C VAL A 197 18.91 7.92 -8.45
N GLY A 198 18.84 6.73 -7.86
CA GLY A 198 17.69 6.31 -7.05
C GLY A 198 17.52 7.18 -5.81
N ARG A 199 18.60 7.60 -5.20
CA ARG A 199 18.62 8.55 -4.08
C ARG A 199 18.09 9.91 -4.49
N TRP A 200 18.59 10.46 -5.58
CA TRP A 200 18.13 11.74 -6.13
C TRP A 200 16.63 11.70 -6.47
N LEU A 201 16.16 10.63 -7.14
CA LEU A 201 14.73 10.45 -7.46
C LEU A 201 13.87 10.39 -6.19
N SER A 202 14.28 9.60 -5.20
CA SER A 202 13.54 9.49 -3.94
C SER A 202 13.54 10.80 -3.17
N ASP A 203 14.67 11.49 -3.10
CA ASP A 203 14.78 12.79 -2.43
C ASP A 203 13.96 13.89 -3.15
N ARG A 204 13.82 13.80 -4.47
CA ARG A 204 13.09 14.79 -5.27
C ARG A 204 11.58 14.59 -5.25
N PHE A 205 11.11 13.35 -5.19
CA PHE A 205 9.70 13.01 -5.39
C PHE A 205 9.00 12.43 -4.16
N ASN A 206 9.71 11.91 -3.17
CA ASN A 206 9.09 11.50 -1.92
C ASN A 206 8.80 12.72 -1.04
N ASP A 207 7.62 12.69 -0.44
CA ASP A 207 7.26 13.59 0.64
C ASP A 207 7.65 12.92 1.96
N TRP A 208 8.91 13.09 2.33
CA TRP A 208 9.45 12.46 3.53
C TRP A 208 8.90 13.12 4.78
N PRO A 209 8.12 12.41 5.63
CA PRO A 209 7.85 12.89 6.98
C PRO A 209 9.15 13.14 7.75
N GLU A 210 9.12 14.04 8.72
CA GLU A 210 10.30 14.38 9.51
C GLU A 210 10.97 13.12 10.10
N GLY A 211 12.28 13.01 9.95
CA GLY A 211 13.06 11.85 10.38
C GLY A 211 12.94 10.58 9.52
N SER A 212 11.92 10.47 8.68
CA SER A 212 11.65 9.24 7.90
C SER A 212 12.72 8.94 6.87
N ARG A 213 13.31 9.97 6.25
CA ARG A 213 14.39 9.80 5.27
C ARG A 213 15.63 9.15 5.90
N GLN A 214 16.03 9.63 7.07
CA GLN A 214 17.17 9.09 7.81
C GLN A 214 16.90 7.66 8.26
N ALA A 215 15.69 7.37 8.75
CA ALA A 215 15.27 6.03 9.13
C ALA A 215 15.27 5.08 7.93
N ALA A 216 14.74 5.49 6.77
CA ALA A 216 14.75 4.71 5.54
C ALA A 216 16.18 4.42 5.03
N LEU A 217 17.07 5.41 5.12
CA LEU A 217 18.47 5.23 4.75
C LEU A 217 19.17 4.28 5.72
N ALA A 218 18.97 4.45 7.02
CA ALA A 218 19.54 3.58 8.05
C ALA A 218 19.05 2.13 7.92
N ALA A 219 17.76 1.92 7.60
CA ALA A 219 17.19 0.60 7.33
C ALA A 219 17.83 -0.06 6.09
N ALA A 220 18.03 0.71 5.02
CA ALA A 220 18.69 0.23 3.80
C ALA A 220 20.16 -0.17 4.04
N LEU A 221 20.79 0.37 5.07
CA LEU A 221 22.16 0.05 5.46
C LEU A 221 22.27 -1.17 6.38
N ARG A 222 21.25 -1.44 7.20
CA ARG A 222 21.24 -2.51 8.22
C ARG A 222 20.72 -3.87 7.71
N GLY A 223 20.01 -3.90 6.59
CA GLY A 223 19.37 -5.12 6.09
C GLY A 223 17.96 -5.34 6.65
N PRO A 224 17.35 -6.53 6.44
CA PRO A 224 15.98 -6.79 6.84
C PRO A 224 15.81 -6.72 8.36
N MET A 225 14.91 -5.88 8.83
CA MET A 225 14.47 -5.89 10.22
C MET A 225 13.43 -6.99 10.40
N LYS A 226 13.47 -7.66 11.56
CA LYS A 226 12.38 -8.56 11.96
C LYS A 226 11.08 -7.75 12.07
N VAL A 227 9.98 -8.34 11.59
CA VAL A 227 8.65 -7.75 11.75
C VAL A 227 8.35 -7.70 13.25
N VAL A 228 8.10 -6.52 13.76
CA VAL A 228 7.73 -6.29 15.17
C VAL A 228 6.23 -6.02 15.20
N ASP A 229 5.54 -6.66 16.14
CA ASP A 229 4.14 -6.38 16.47
C ASP A 229 3.92 -4.87 16.76
N PRO A 230 2.72 -4.29 16.49
CA PRO A 230 2.39 -2.92 16.85
C PRO A 230 2.56 -2.60 18.35
N LEU A 231 2.63 -3.60 19.21
CA LEU A 231 2.92 -3.47 20.64
C LEU A 231 4.42 -3.58 20.99
N GLY A 232 5.30 -3.80 20.00
CA GLY A 232 6.75 -3.85 20.18
C GLY A 232 7.33 -5.21 20.51
N ASP A 233 6.51 -6.26 20.62
CA ASP A 233 6.99 -7.62 20.87
C ASP A 233 7.42 -8.34 19.59
N PRO A 234 8.55 -9.08 19.60
CA PRO A 234 8.95 -9.89 18.47
C PRO A 234 7.94 -11.03 18.28
N LEU A 235 7.35 -11.15 17.09
CA LEU A 235 6.56 -12.33 16.74
C LEU A 235 7.46 -13.54 16.75
N GLU A 236 7.32 -14.42 17.73
CA GLU A 236 7.94 -15.74 17.69
C GLU A 236 7.37 -16.54 16.52
N PRO A 237 8.20 -17.27 15.75
CA PRO A 237 7.69 -18.19 14.74
C PRO A 237 6.81 -19.23 15.44
N SER A 238 5.57 -19.37 15.00
CA SER A 238 4.64 -20.36 15.51
C SER A 238 5.29 -21.74 15.52
N ALA A 239 5.23 -22.44 16.65
CA ALA A 239 5.87 -23.74 16.92
C ALA A 239 5.44 -24.89 16.00
N GLU A 240 4.50 -24.68 15.09
CA GLU A 240 4.03 -25.69 14.12
C GLU A 240 4.97 -25.97 12.94
N ALA A 241 6.04 -25.19 12.78
CA ALA A 241 6.98 -25.39 11.66
C ALA A 241 8.19 -26.26 12.01
N VAL A 242 8.34 -26.71 13.26
CA VAL A 242 9.54 -27.43 13.73
C VAL A 242 9.37 -28.95 13.75
N ASP A 243 8.16 -29.51 13.64
CA ASP A 243 7.91 -30.95 13.80
C ASP A 243 7.84 -31.76 12.47
N ALA A 244 8.24 -31.19 11.36
CA ALA A 244 8.22 -31.90 10.06
C ALA A 244 9.59 -32.51 9.64
N SER A 245 10.64 -32.45 10.45
CA SER A 245 11.98 -32.93 10.07
C SER A 245 12.57 -34.03 10.95
N ALA A 246 11.79 -34.67 11.82
CA ALA A 246 12.25 -35.75 12.67
C ALA A 246 11.46 -37.05 12.44
N GLN A 247 11.69 -37.72 11.31
CA GLN A 247 11.44 -39.18 11.25
C GLN A 247 12.75 -39.90 10.93
N PRO A 248 13.15 -40.86 11.76
CA PRO A 248 14.34 -41.64 11.49
C PRO A 248 14.04 -42.70 10.43
N VAL A 249 14.96 -42.81 9.48
CA VAL A 249 15.03 -43.91 8.50
C VAL A 249 15.45 -45.15 9.23
N SER A 250 14.60 -46.14 9.21
CA SER A 250 14.95 -47.55 9.50
C SER A 250 14.78 -48.38 8.23
#